data_a300b127f02e45f49c54fc2759433e1c
#
_entry.id   a300b127f02e45f49c54fc2759433e1c
#
_cell.length_a   1.000
_cell.length_b   1.000
_cell.length_c   1.000
_cell.angle_alpha   90.00
_cell.angle_beta   90.00
_cell.angle_gamma   90.00
#
_symmetry.space_group_name_H-M   'P 1'
#
loop_
_entity.id
_entity.type
_entity.pdbx_description
1 polymer ?
#
loop_
_entity_poly.entity_id
_entity_poly.type
_entity_poly.pdbx_seq_one_letter_code
_entity_poly.pdbx_strand_id
1 'polypeptide(L)'
;GYVESGMCKMIAIGIAKHFGCSWFHRQGFDTFGERIPMVAAEFLKNMNVIMGVGVVQNAFDEISEIKAYPKDKIIEGDHELLQIAKRRLPRMKFDNIDVLIIDQIGKNISGEGADPNVTGRGCMPGFEDDFHCKKMFVRKLTPPSHGNACGLCYADVTTRQCLQSVDWESTWINFSTNMMLSAGKIPVYQNTDYEALRLAIRTC
;
A
#
# COMPACT_ATOMS: atom_id res chain seq x y z
N GLY A 1 2.84 8.00 10.24
CA GLY A 1 3.68 8.96 9.56
C GLY A 1 3.15 10.37 9.61
N TYR A 2 3.93 11.30 9.11
CA TYR A 2 3.56 12.73 9.12
C TYR A 2 3.06 13.20 7.74
N VAL A 3 3.90 13.08 6.70
CA VAL A 3 3.60 13.47 5.32
C VAL A 3 4.26 12.53 4.30
N GLU A 4 4.35 11.26 4.60
CA GLU A 4 4.97 10.23 3.76
C GLU A 4 4.15 9.84 2.52
N SER A 5 2.96 10.42 2.36
CA SER A 5 2.08 10.25 1.20
C SER A 5 1.46 11.59 0.83
N GLY A 6 1.23 11.85 -0.45
CA GLY A 6 0.63 13.09 -0.92
C GLY A 6 1.60 14.02 -1.64
N MET A 7 1.45 15.34 -1.48
CA MET A 7 2.19 16.37 -2.21
C MET A 7 3.70 16.30 -1.93
N CYS A 8 4.10 16.11 -0.68
CA CYS A 8 5.52 16.00 -0.31
C CYS A 8 6.16 14.77 -0.93
N LYS A 9 5.46 13.64 -0.98
CA LYS A 9 5.93 12.43 -1.68
C LYS A 9 6.08 12.66 -3.17
N MET A 10 5.13 13.35 -3.80
CA MET A 10 5.23 13.70 -5.22
C MET A 10 6.42 14.59 -5.51
N ILE A 11 6.75 15.53 -4.63
CA ILE A 11 7.95 16.38 -4.76
C ILE A 11 9.21 15.54 -4.55
N ALA A 12 9.30 14.82 -3.44
CA ALA A 12 10.55 14.16 -3.04
C ALA A 12 10.86 12.91 -3.87
N ILE A 13 9.86 12.08 -4.17
CA ILE A 13 10.02 10.81 -4.90
C ILE A 13 9.59 10.97 -6.35
N GLY A 14 8.44 11.58 -6.62
CA GLY A 14 7.87 11.69 -7.95
C GLY A 14 8.74 12.52 -8.90
N ILE A 15 9.18 13.70 -8.49
CA ILE A 15 10.08 14.57 -9.30
C ILE A 15 11.47 13.95 -9.42
N ALA A 16 11.99 13.34 -8.37
CA ALA A 16 13.29 12.69 -8.37
C ALA A 16 13.38 11.43 -9.24
N LYS A 17 12.23 10.91 -9.74
CA LYS A 17 12.13 9.81 -10.70
C LYS A 17 12.86 8.55 -10.23
N HIS A 18 13.48 7.84 -11.18
CA HIS A 18 14.15 6.56 -10.94
C HIS A 18 15.22 6.61 -9.85
N PHE A 19 16.10 7.58 -9.92
CA PHE A 19 17.22 7.69 -8.95
C PHE A 19 16.72 8.03 -7.54
N GLY A 20 15.84 9.02 -7.41
CA GLY A 20 15.29 9.42 -6.12
C GLY A 20 14.44 8.34 -5.49
N CYS A 21 13.58 7.68 -6.27
CA CYS A 21 12.78 6.56 -5.81
C CYS A 21 13.66 5.45 -5.23
N SER A 22 14.67 5.01 -5.99
CA SER A 22 15.62 3.98 -5.55
C SER A 22 16.41 4.41 -4.30
N TRP A 23 16.82 5.70 -4.23
CA TRP A 23 17.53 6.23 -3.07
C TRP A 23 16.67 6.19 -1.81
N PHE A 24 15.40 6.65 -1.89
CA PHE A 24 14.47 6.61 -0.75
C PHE A 24 14.24 5.19 -0.23
N HIS A 25 13.97 4.25 -1.12
CA HIS A 25 13.72 2.86 -0.71
C HIS A 25 14.92 2.20 -0.03
N ARG A 26 16.15 2.54 -0.46
CA ARG A 26 17.39 2.08 0.21
C ARG A 26 17.53 2.58 1.65
N GLN A 27 16.88 3.69 2.00
CA GLN A 27 16.93 4.23 3.36
C GLN A 27 15.99 3.50 4.34
N GLY A 28 15.07 2.67 3.83
CA GLY A 28 14.03 2.00 4.59
C GLY A 28 12.75 2.83 4.72
N PHE A 29 11.62 2.14 4.70
CA PHE A 29 10.30 2.77 4.82
C PHE A 29 10.06 3.47 6.15
N ASP A 30 10.67 3.00 7.22
CA ASP A 30 10.63 3.58 8.56
C ASP A 30 11.15 5.02 8.61
N THR A 31 12.03 5.39 7.67
CA THR A 31 12.59 6.75 7.58
C THR A 31 11.75 7.70 6.73
N PHE A 32 10.73 7.22 6.01
CA PHE A 32 9.96 8.03 5.05
C PHE A 32 9.25 9.20 5.71
N GLY A 33 8.67 8.99 6.90
CA GLY A 33 7.95 10.04 7.62
C GLY A 33 8.82 11.25 7.96
N GLU A 34 10.13 11.06 8.13
CA GLU A 34 11.10 12.13 8.40
C GLU A 34 11.73 12.67 7.11
N ARG A 35 12.21 11.79 6.23
CA ARG A 35 13.02 12.15 5.06
C ARG A 35 12.22 12.79 3.93
N ILE A 36 10.98 12.35 3.69
CA ILE A 36 10.15 12.91 2.62
C ILE A 36 9.87 14.41 2.86
N PRO A 37 9.36 14.85 4.03
CA PRO A 37 9.16 16.28 4.26
C PRO A 37 10.45 17.08 4.26
N MET A 38 11.57 16.53 4.75
CA MET A 38 12.86 17.19 4.73
C MET A 38 13.36 17.46 3.29
N VAL A 39 13.29 16.45 2.42
CA VAL A 39 13.66 16.61 1.00
C VAL A 39 12.67 17.50 0.27
N ALA A 40 11.37 17.38 0.53
CA ALA A 40 10.36 18.27 -0.05
C ALA A 40 10.62 19.73 0.33
N ALA A 41 10.97 20.03 1.58
CA ALA A 41 11.31 21.37 2.04
C ALA A 41 12.50 21.95 1.28
N GLU A 42 13.54 21.14 1.03
CA GLU A 42 14.71 21.58 0.26
C GLU A 42 14.38 21.84 -1.21
N PHE A 43 13.56 20.99 -1.85
CA PHE A 43 13.04 21.24 -3.19
C PHE A 43 12.23 22.52 -3.26
N LEU A 44 11.35 22.75 -2.30
CA LEU A 44 10.52 23.96 -2.24
C LEU A 44 11.34 25.23 -2.12
N LYS A 45 12.50 25.21 -1.46
CA LYS A 45 13.40 26.39 -1.41
C LYS A 45 13.99 26.72 -2.79
N ASN A 46 14.45 25.69 -3.51
CA ASN A 46 15.29 25.84 -4.69
C ASN A 46 14.53 25.78 -6.02
N MET A 47 13.29 25.32 -6.02
CA MET A 47 12.46 25.17 -7.22
C MET A 47 11.35 26.22 -7.28
N ASN A 48 11.00 26.62 -8.51
CA ASN A 48 9.90 27.55 -8.74
C ASN A 48 8.54 26.81 -8.65
N VAL A 49 8.13 26.46 -7.46
CA VAL A 49 6.80 25.90 -7.16
C VAL A 49 5.86 27.04 -6.80
N ILE A 50 4.71 27.12 -7.44
CA ILE A 50 3.70 28.17 -7.16
C ILE A 50 2.75 27.68 -6.07
N MET A 51 2.22 26.46 -6.23
CA MET A 51 1.25 25.88 -5.32
C MET A 51 1.27 24.35 -5.43
N GLY A 52 0.72 23.67 -4.44
CA GLY A 52 0.39 22.27 -4.46
C GLY A 52 -1.13 22.06 -4.41
N VAL A 53 -1.62 21.05 -5.09
CA VAL A 53 -3.02 20.62 -5.03
C VAL A 53 -3.07 19.19 -4.49
N GLY A 54 -3.69 19.03 -3.34
CA GLY A 54 -3.89 17.72 -2.73
C GLY A 54 -5.31 17.23 -2.92
N VAL A 55 -5.46 15.94 -3.13
CA VAL A 55 -6.74 15.25 -3.33
C VAL A 55 -6.87 14.14 -2.31
N VAL A 56 -8.03 14.03 -1.67
CA VAL A 56 -8.38 12.92 -0.77
C VAL A 56 -9.57 12.17 -1.34
N GLN A 57 -9.46 10.86 -1.41
CA GLN A 57 -10.56 9.98 -1.76
C GLN A 57 -11.22 9.41 -0.50
N ASN A 58 -12.47 8.97 -0.63
CA ASN A 58 -13.19 8.23 0.40
C ASN A 58 -13.04 6.71 0.18
N ALA A 59 -13.73 5.92 1.01
CA ALA A 59 -13.73 4.46 0.95
C ALA A 59 -14.35 3.84 -0.33
N PHE A 60 -14.92 4.67 -1.20
CA PHE A 60 -15.55 4.28 -2.47
C PHE A 60 -14.78 4.77 -3.69
N ASP A 61 -13.50 5.19 -3.50
CA ASP A 61 -12.66 5.80 -4.52
C ASP A 61 -13.21 7.12 -5.12
N GLU A 62 -14.17 7.75 -4.45
CA GLU A 62 -14.71 9.03 -4.86
C GLU A 62 -13.89 10.18 -4.28
N ILE A 63 -13.68 11.23 -5.06
CA ILE A 63 -13.00 12.43 -4.58
C ILE A 63 -13.87 13.11 -3.52
N SER A 64 -13.34 13.24 -2.33
CA SER A 64 -14.03 13.83 -1.18
C SER A 64 -13.50 15.18 -0.77
N GLU A 65 -12.24 15.48 -1.06
CA GLU A 65 -11.60 16.78 -0.82
C GLU A 65 -10.64 17.11 -1.95
N ILE A 66 -10.64 18.39 -2.36
CA ILE A 66 -9.60 18.98 -3.19
C ILE A 66 -9.20 20.29 -2.53
N LYS A 67 -7.93 20.42 -2.15
CA LYS A 67 -7.40 21.64 -1.54
C LYS A 67 -6.12 22.10 -2.21
N ALA A 68 -6.01 23.41 -2.41
CA ALA A 68 -4.84 24.05 -2.95
C ALA A 68 -4.09 24.79 -1.84
N TYR A 69 -2.77 24.66 -1.81
CA TYR A 69 -1.91 25.32 -0.84
C TYR A 69 -0.81 26.10 -1.55
N PRO A 70 -0.56 27.36 -1.18
CA PRO A 70 0.62 28.08 -1.70
C PRO A 70 1.90 27.36 -1.28
N LYS A 71 2.99 27.65 -1.97
CA LYS A 71 4.30 27.01 -1.82
C LYS A 71 4.73 26.83 -0.35
N ASP A 72 4.60 27.88 0.43
CA ASP A 72 5.01 27.94 1.85
C ASP A 72 4.10 27.14 2.80
N LYS A 73 2.94 26.69 2.31
CA LYS A 73 1.95 25.90 3.07
C LYS A 73 1.80 24.46 2.61
N ILE A 74 2.59 24.01 1.63
CA ILE A 74 2.44 22.64 1.07
C ILE A 74 2.64 21.57 2.14
N ILE A 75 3.68 21.67 2.97
CA ILE A 75 3.98 20.63 3.98
C ILE A 75 2.90 20.58 5.06
N GLU A 76 2.46 21.75 5.53
CA GLU A 76 1.38 21.87 6.52
C GLU A 76 0.06 21.34 5.95
N GLY A 77 -0.26 21.73 4.71
CA GLY A 77 -1.46 21.28 4.01
C GLY A 77 -1.46 19.77 3.72
N ASP A 78 -0.31 19.21 3.41
CA ASP A 78 -0.16 17.75 3.20
C ASP A 78 -0.43 16.98 4.50
N HIS A 79 0.07 17.49 5.63
CA HIS A 79 -0.25 16.92 6.94
C HIS A 79 -1.75 17.01 7.27
N GLU A 80 -2.40 18.16 7.00
CA GLU A 80 -3.85 18.32 7.19
C GLU A 80 -4.64 17.31 6.36
N LEU A 81 -4.32 17.18 5.07
CA LEU A 81 -4.98 16.22 4.17
C LEU A 81 -4.76 14.78 4.59
N LEU A 82 -3.57 14.42 5.07
CA LEU A 82 -3.29 13.09 5.59
C LEU A 82 -4.19 12.74 6.79
N GLN A 83 -4.44 13.71 7.70
CA GLN A 83 -5.37 13.48 8.81
C GLN A 83 -6.82 13.26 8.33
N ILE A 84 -7.23 13.96 7.28
CA ILE A 84 -8.55 13.76 6.66
C ILE A 84 -8.61 12.37 6.02
N ALA A 85 -7.60 11.99 5.26
CA ALA A 85 -7.50 10.68 4.60
C ALA A 85 -7.57 9.53 5.62
N LYS A 86 -6.81 9.60 6.72
CA LYS A 86 -6.83 8.61 7.81
C LYS A 86 -8.23 8.42 8.43
N ARG A 87 -9.00 9.50 8.57
CA ARG A 87 -10.38 9.42 9.09
C ARG A 87 -11.37 8.80 8.11
N ARG A 88 -11.07 8.87 6.81
CA ARG A 88 -11.94 8.39 5.71
C ARG A 88 -11.52 7.01 5.16
N LEU A 89 -10.42 6.46 5.67
CA LEU A 89 -9.95 5.15 5.28
C LEU A 89 -11.02 4.08 5.58
N PRO A 90 -11.26 3.13 4.67
CA PRO A 90 -12.13 1.98 4.94
C PRO A 90 -11.63 1.23 6.17
N ARG A 91 -12.57 0.72 6.95
CA ARG A 91 -12.25 -0.08 8.14
C ARG A 91 -13.08 -1.35 8.15
N MET A 92 -12.50 -2.43 8.63
CA MET A 92 -13.26 -3.64 8.94
C MET A 92 -14.26 -3.35 10.04
N LYS A 93 -15.44 -3.99 9.95
CA LYS A 93 -16.53 -3.83 10.93
C LYS A 93 -16.35 -4.71 12.18
N PHE A 94 -15.36 -5.58 12.17
CA PHE A 94 -15.05 -6.53 13.23
C PHE A 94 -13.57 -6.39 13.60
N ASP A 95 -13.26 -6.32 14.88
CA ASP A 95 -11.88 -6.18 15.36
C ASP A 95 -11.09 -7.49 15.26
N ASN A 96 -11.78 -8.63 15.34
CA ASN A 96 -11.18 -9.95 15.28
C ASN A 96 -11.92 -10.83 14.27
N ILE A 97 -11.19 -11.42 13.35
CA ILE A 97 -11.70 -12.34 12.33
C ILE A 97 -10.86 -13.61 12.35
N ASP A 98 -11.51 -14.78 12.38
CA ASP A 98 -10.80 -16.05 12.27
C ASP A 98 -10.28 -16.26 10.85
N VAL A 99 -11.12 -16.10 9.84
CA VAL A 99 -10.74 -16.24 8.43
C VAL A 99 -11.24 -15.04 7.64
N LEU A 100 -10.34 -14.22 7.12
CA LEU A 100 -10.63 -13.16 6.17
C LEU A 100 -10.50 -13.73 4.75
N ILE A 101 -11.59 -13.73 4.00
CA ILE A 101 -11.59 -14.12 2.59
C ILE A 101 -11.63 -12.87 1.74
N ILE A 102 -10.61 -12.69 0.91
CA ILE A 102 -10.52 -11.59 -0.05
C ILE A 102 -10.71 -12.17 -1.45
N ASP A 103 -11.77 -11.78 -2.12
CA ASP A 103 -12.09 -12.30 -3.45
C ASP A 103 -11.04 -11.91 -4.48
N GLN A 104 -10.64 -10.64 -4.48
CA GLN A 104 -9.64 -10.13 -5.40
C GLN A 104 -8.74 -9.10 -4.73
N ILE A 105 -7.44 -9.16 -5.03
CA ILE A 105 -6.48 -8.12 -4.77
C ILE A 105 -5.93 -7.58 -6.08
N GLY A 106 -5.38 -6.37 -6.08
CA GLY A 106 -4.75 -5.82 -7.28
C GLY A 106 -4.33 -4.37 -7.11
N LYS A 107 -3.38 -3.97 -7.92
CA LYS A 107 -2.82 -2.61 -7.92
C LYS A 107 -3.83 -1.51 -8.26
N ASN A 108 -4.93 -1.87 -8.89
CA ASN A 108 -6.07 -0.98 -9.15
C ASN A 108 -7.02 -0.82 -7.95
N ILE A 109 -6.92 -1.71 -6.95
CA ILE A 109 -7.67 -1.60 -5.68
C ILE A 109 -6.84 -0.84 -4.65
N SER A 110 -5.57 -1.18 -4.53
CA SER A 110 -4.61 -0.52 -3.66
C SER A 110 -3.23 -0.57 -4.30
N GLY A 111 -2.42 0.46 -4.16
CA GLY A 111 -1.04 0.47 -4.64
C GLY A 111 -0.19 -0.70 -4.09
N GLU A 112 -0.55 -1.22 -2.92
CA GLU A 112 0.02 -2.42 -2.29
C GLU A 112 -0.72 -3.72 -2.67
N GLY A 113 -1.68 -3.66 -3.61
CA GLY A 113 -2.50 -4.81 -4.01
C GLY A 113 -3.62 -5.15 -3.04
N ALA A 114 -3.30 -5.25 -1.75
CA ALA A 114 -4.21 -5.25 -0.61
C ALA A 114 -3.71 -4.20 0.38
N ASP A 115 -4.57 -3.28 0.82
CA ASP A 115 -4.16 -2.19 1.71
C ASP A 115 -3.86 -2.75 3.12
N PRO A 116 -2.62 -2.60 3.64
CA PRO A 116 -2.27 -3.05 4.98
C PRO A 116 -3.13 -2.43 6.08
N ASN A 117 -3.48 -1.14 5.94
CA ASN A 117 -4.30 -0.42 6.93
C ASN A 117 -5.77 -0.87 6.95
N VAL A 118 -6.21 -1.62 5.94
CA VAL A 118 -7.57 -2.18 5.87
C VAL A 118 -7.56 -3.65 6.27
N THR A 119 -6.53 -4.39 5.83
CA THR A 119 -6.44 -5.85 6.04
C THR A 119 -5.76 -6.24 7.35
N GLY A 120 -5.14 -5.28 8.04
CA GLY A 120 -4.39 -5.52 9.28
C GLY A 120 -3.09 -6.30 9.07
N ARG A 121 -2.64 -6.46 7.83
CA ARG A 121 -1.42 -7.20 7.50
C ARG A 121 -0.53 -6.41 6.56
N GLY A 122 0.75 -6.27 6.94
CA GLY A 122 1.76 -5.58 6.16
C GLY A 122 3.11 -6.29 6.22
N CYS A 123 4.00 -6.01 5.26
CA CYS A 123 5.37 -6.51 5.23
C CYS A 123 6.39 -5.52 5.81
N MET A 124 5.97 -4.31 6.14
CA MET A 124 6.86 -3.28 6.66
C MET A 124 7.23 -3.58 8.11
N PRO A 125 8.51 -3.42 8.49
CA PRO A 125 8.92 -3.55 9.89
C PRO A 125 8.14 -2.59 10.80
N GLY A 126 7.65 -3.08 11.93
CA GLY A 126 6.89 -2.28 12.88
C GLY A 126 5.47 -1.90 12.44
N PHE A 127 4.95 -2.53 11.38
CA PHE A 127 3.54 -2.38 11.03
C PHE A 127 2.69 -3.12 12.06
N GLU A 128 1.85 -2.37 12.75
CA GLU A 128 0.85 -2.87 13.69
C GLU A 128 -0.48 -2.21 13.36
N ASP A 129 -1.57 -2.97 13.45
CA ASP A 129 -2.94 -2.49 13.27
C ASP A 129 -3.83 -3.04 14.38
N ASP A 130 -4.90 -2.31 14.71
CA ASP A 130 -5.91 -2.72 15.69
C ASP A 130 -6.76 -3.91 15.19
N PHE A 131 -6.80 -4.15 13.89
CA PHE A 131 -7.54 -5.25 13.27
C PHE A 131 -6.71 -6.54 13.24
N HIS A 132 -7.28 -7.61 13.79
CA HIS A 132 -6.64 -8.92 13.84
C HIS A 132 -7.36 -9.97 13.02
N CYS A 133 -6.61 -10.54 12.07
CA CYS A 133 -7.06 -11.66 11.24
C CYS A 133 -6.14 -12.87 11.47
N LYS A 134 -6.69 -14.01 11.96
CA LYS A 134 -5.87 -15.21 12.20
C LYS A 134 -5.38 -15.82 10.89
N LYS A 135 -6.28 -15.94 9.90
CA LYS A 135 -5.98 -16.46 8.55
C LYS A 135 -6.54 -15.56 7.48
N MET A 136 -5.74 -15.32 6.44
CA MET A 136 -6.15 -14.59 5.25
C MET A 136 -6.12 -15.52 4.05
N PHE A 137 -7.23 -15.60 3.33
CA PHE A 137 -7.36 -16.33 2.08
C PHE A 137 -7.61 -15.36 0.93
N VAL A 138 -6.65 -15.25 0.01
CA VAL A 138 -6.78 -14.47 -1.23
C VAL A 138 -7.10 -15.40 -2.38
N ARG A 139 -8.22 -15.16 -3.07
CA ARG A 139 -8.71 -16.05 -4.12
C ARG A 139 -8.09 -15.77 -5.48
N LYS A 140 -7.98 -14.49 -5.89
CA LYS A 140 -7.60 -14.09 -7.26
C LYS A 140 -6.85 -12.76 -7.28
N LEU A 141 -6.16 -12.53 -8.40
CA LEU A 141 -5.71 -11.19 -8.80
C LEU A 141 -6.74 -10.56 -9.74
N THR A 142 -6.87 -9.23 -9.68
CA THR A 142 -7.66 -8.49 -10.66
C THR A 142 -6.96 -8.47 -12.02
N PRO A 143 -7.69 -8.54 -13.16
CA PRO A 143 -7.08 -8.40 -14.48
C PRO A 143 -6.30 -7.08 -14.68
N PRO A 144 -6.79 -5.91 -14.19
CA PRO A 144 -6.04 -4.66 -14.29
C PRO A 144 -4.73 -4.62 -13.50
N SER A 145 -4.46 -5.59 -12.63
CA SER A 145 -3.16 -5.75 -11.95
C SER A 145 -2.05 -6.23 -12.91
N HIS A 146 -2.41 -6.67 -14.13
CA HIS A 146 -1.47 -7.21 -15.13
C HIS A 146 -0.51 -8.27 -14.57
N GLY A 147 -1.02 -9.12 -13.66
CA GLY A 147 -0.24 -10.17 -13.02
C GLY A 147 0.68 -9.73 -11.89
N ASN A 148 0.78 -8.42 -11.60
CA ASN A 148 1.55 -7.96 -10.44
C ASN A 148 0.84 -8.36 -9.13
N ALA A 149 1.48 -9.25 -8.36
CA ALA A 149 0.93 -9.88 -7.16
C ALA A 149 1.38 -9.20 -5.86
N CYS A 150 1.64 -7.89 -5.89
CA CYS A 150 1.84 -7.12 -4.66
C CYS A 150 0.66 -7.33 -3.71
N GLY A 151 0.94 -7.55 -2.43
CA GLY A 151 -0.08 -7.85 -1.40
C GLY A 151 -0.43 -9.33 -1.25
N LEU A 152 -0.09 -10.21 -2.21
CA LEU A 152 -0.36 -11.64 -2.08
C LEU A 152 0.40 -12.29 -0.91
N CYS A 153 1.57 -11.75 -0.57
CA CYS A 153 2.39 -12.20 0.57
C CYS A 153 1.70 -12.07 1.94
N TYR A 154 0.64 -11.26 2.04
CA TYR A 154 -0.14 -11.10 3.28
C TYR A 154 -1.06 -12.29 3.54
N ALA A 155 -1.40 -13.04 2.49
CA ALA A 155 -2.24 -14.23 2.59
C ALA A 155 -1.49 -15.40 3.26
N ASP A 156 -2.23 -16.18 4.04
CA ASP A 156 -1.77 -17.51 4.51
C ASP A 156 -2.04 -18.56 3.44
N VAL A 157 -3.18 -18.42 2.74
CA VAL A 157 -3.65 -19.39 1.75
C VAL A 157 -4.11 -18.67 0.47
N THR A 158 -3.85 -19.31 -0.66
CA THR A 158 -4.36 -18.88 -1.98
C THR A 158 -4.74 -20.09 -2.84
N THR A 159 -5.08 -19.85 -4.10
CA THR A 159 -5.42 -20.91 -5.06
C THR A 159 -4.31 -21.08 -6.11
N ARG A 160 -4.22 -22.28 -6.68
CA ARG A 160 -3.37 -22.52 -7.85
C ARG A 160 -3.69 -21.57 -8.99
N GLN A 161 -4.97 -21.29 -9.24
CA GLN A 161 -5.41 -20.37 -10.28
C GLN A 161 -4.87 -18.95 -10.04
N CYS A 162 -4.88 -18.47 -8.79
CA CYS A 162 -4.28 -17.18 -8.43
C CYS A 162 -2.80 -17.15 -8.77
N LEU A 163 -2.03 -18.17 -8.36
CA LEU A 163 -0.58 -18.23 -8.64
C LEU A 163 -0.27 -18.32 -10.13
N GLN A 164 -1.10 -18.99 -10.92
CA GLN A 164 -0.94 -19.09 -12.38
C GLN A 164 -1.20 -17.77 -13.10
N SER A 165 -1.95 -16.84 -12.49
CA SER A 165 -2.20 -15.50 -13.03
C SER A 165 -1.10 -14.49 -12.71
N VAL A 166 -0.10 -14.87 -11.90
CA VAL A 166 1.00 -13.99 -11.49
C VAL A 166 2.06 -13.89 -12.57
N ASP A 167 2.41 -12.67 -12.93
CA ASP A 167 3.66 -12.35 -13.61
C ASP A 167 4.76 -12.19 -12.54
N TRP A 168 5.53 -13.27 -12.37
CA TRP A 168 6.57 -13.31 -11.35
C TRP A 168 7.73 -12.38 -11.65
N GLU A 169 8.03 -12.13 -12.91
CA GLU A 169 9.12 -11.23 -13.31
C GLU A 169 8.80 -9.79 -12.88
N SER A 170 7.65 -9.28 -13.28
CA SER A 170 7.22 -7.92 -12.92
C SER A 170 6.99 -7.78 -11.42
N THR A 171 6.49 -8.84 -10.76
CA THR A 171 6.29 -8.86 -9.31
C THR A 171 7.61 -8.76 -8.55
N TRP A 172 8.61 -9.52 -8.94
CA TRP A 172 9.92 -9.51 -8.27
C TRP A 172 10.76 -8.27 -8.58
N ILE A 173 10.63 -7.69 -9.78
CA ILE A 173 11.21 -6.38 -10.09
C ILE A 173 10.66 -5.32 -9.12
N ASN A 174 9.35 -5.35 -8.85
CA ASN A 174 8.72 -4.44 -7.90
C ASN A 174 9.35 -4.58 -6.49
N PHE A 175 9.49 -5.82 -5.98
CA PHE A 175 10.05 -6.06 -4.64
C PHE A 175 11.56 -5.82 -4.55
N SER A 176 12.29 -6.07 -5.61
CA SER A 176 13.71 -5.74 -5.68
C SER A 176 13.95 -4.24 -5.69
N THR A 177 13.07 -3.48 -6.35
CA THR A 177 13.17 -2.03 -6.44
C THR A 177 12.83 -1.35 -5.11
N ASN A 178 11.81 -1.84 -4.41
CA ASN A 178 11.41 -1.29 -3.12
C ASN A 178 12.16 -1.87 -1.91
N MET A 179 13.13 -2.76 -2.14
CA MET A 179 13.95 -3.42 -1.12
C MET A 179 13.17 -4.28 -0.11
N MET A 180 11.93 -4.65 -0.44
CA MET A 180 11.07 -5.44 0.44
C MET A 180 10.92 -6.88 -0.03
N LEU A 181 11.98 -7.68 0.04
CA LEU A 181 11.94 -9.09 -0.37
C LEU A 181 10.96 -9.94 0.47
N SER A 182 10.63 -9.51 1.68
CA SER A 182 9.57 -10.12 2.49
C SER A 182 8.21 -10.10 1.81
N ALA A 183 7.97 -9.13 0.92
CA ALA A 183 6.77 -9.03 0.10
C ALA A 183 6.70 -10.06 -1.05
N GLY A 184 7.78 -10.77 -1.31
CA GLY A 184 7.85 -11.84 -2.32
C GLY A 184 7.46 -13.23 -1.81
N LYS A 185 6.97 -13.35 -0.58
CA LYS A 185 6.53 -14.66 -0.03
C LYS A 185 5.30 -15.18 -0.76
N ILE A 186 5.33 -16.47 -1.07
CA ILE A 186 4.23 -17.18 -1.72
C ILE A 186 3.43 -17.89 -0.62
N PRO A 187 2.10 -17.63 -0.50
CA PRO A 187 1.26 -18.33 0.46
C PRO A 187 1.10 -19.81 0.11
N VAL A 188 0.68 -20.61 1.08
CA VAL A 188 0.28 -22.00 0.81
C VAL A 188 -0.89 -21.98 -0.17
N TYR A 189 -0.83 -22.81 -1.22
CA TYR A 189 -1.92 -22.86 -2.20
C TYR A 189 -2.59 -24.23 -2.30
N GLN A 190 -3.85 -24.19 -2.68
CA GLN A 190 -4.68 -25.36 -2.94
C GLN A 190 -5.22 -25.33 -4.38
N ASN A 191 -5.72 -26.46 -4.88
CA ASN A 191 -6.20 -26.54 -6.25
C ASN A 191 -7.54 -25.83 -6.46
N THR A 192 -8.37 -25.79 -5.41
CA THR A 192 -9.72 -25.21 -5.45
C THR A 192 -9.96 -24.24 -4.29
N ASP A 193 -10.92 -23.33 -4.47
CA ASP A 193 -11.39 -22.43 -3.39
C ASP A 193 -11.88 -23.23 -2.17
N TYR A 194 -12.56 -24.35 -2.39
CA TYR A 194 -13.05 -25.20 -1.30
C TYR A 194 -11.91 -25.77 -0.46
N GLU A 195 -10.89 -26.30 -1.09
CA GLU A 195 -9.72 -26.84 -0.39
C GLU A 195 -8.93 -25.74 0.35
N ALA A 196 -8.78 -24.56 -0.28
CA ALA A 196 -8.12 -23.41 0.31
C ALA A 196 -8.87 -22.91 1.56
N LEU A 197 -10.18 -22.74 1.46
CA LEU A 197 -11.02 -22.33 2.58
C LEU A 197 -11.02 -23.37 3.71
N ARG A 198 -11.16 -24.64 3.37
CA ARG A 198 -11.08 -25.75 4.34
C ARG A 198 -9.75 -25.76 5.09
N LEU A 199 -8.64 -25.51 4.39
CA LEU A 199 -7.32 -25.41 5.02
C LEU A 199 -7.25 -24.21 5.97
N ALA A 200 -7.70 -23.02 5.53
CA ALA A 200 -7.72 -21.84 6.36
C ALA A 200 -8.52 -22.04 7.66
N ILE A 201 -9.72 -22.59 7.57
CA ILE A 201 -10.59 -22.87 8.74
C ILE A 201 -9.93 -23.90 9.66
N ARG A 202 -9.36 -24.97 9.11
CA ARG A 202 -8.79 -26.07 9.91
C ARG A 202 -7.55 -25.64 10.71
N THR A 203 -6.88 -24.57 10.27
CA THR A 203 -5.62 -24.08 10.87
C THR A 203 -5.79 -22.80 11.71
N CYS A 204 -7.04 -22.38 11.94
CA CYS A 204 -7.37 -21.26 12.82
C CYS A 204 -7.16 -21.54 14.32
#